data_f0b784c45bc74fcab078dbc724ec4643
#
_entry.id   f0b784c45bc74fcab078dbc724ec4643
#
_cell.length_a   1.000
_cell.length_b   1.000
_cell.length_c   1.000
_cell.angle_alpha   90.00
_cell.angle_beta   90.00
_cell.angle_gamma   90.00
#
_symmetry.space_group_name_H-M   'P 1'
#
loop_
_entity.id
_entity.type
_entity.pdbx_description
1 polymer ?
#
loop_
_entity_poly.entity_id
_entity_poly.type
_entity_poly.pdbx_seq_one_letter_code
_entity_poly.pdbx_strand_id
1 'polypeptide(L)'
;GLSSGLAVLIQSYKYVSLNHLIKILIYTIPGALIGTYFISYFASDILIKIFAIILIIYGCFNLFFPDIRFPQFLKNFFVILGGFIQGIYTIGGPFVLMGYKDYFSSKQELRSTMAGYFFIINSLRAIFFMFLGGSYLEIVKIYYPIALLVMLSVWLGYFIHKQIPEILFKKLIIIAITLIGVLILFTK
;
A
#
# COMPACT_ATOMS: atom_id res chain seq x y z
N GLY A 1 -3.60 -2.65 -8.57
CA GLY A 1 -3.09 -3.43 -7.42
C GLY A 1 -2.63 -4.84 -7.77
N LEU A 2 -3.52 -5.70 -8.31
CA LEU A 2 -3.15 -7.10 -8.63
C LEU A 2 -2.10 -7.16 -9.75
N SER A 3 -2.33 -6.47 -10.86
CA SER A 3 -1.42 -6.46 -12.02
C SER A 3 -0.04 -5.91 -11.68
N SER A 4 0.02 -4.79 -10.95
CA SER A 4 1.28 -4.18 -10.53
C SER A 4 2.03 -5.06 -9.52
N GLY A 5 1.34 -5.64 -8.55
CA GLY A 5 1.94 -6.56 -7.58
C GLY A 5 2.54 -7.78 -8.25
N LEU A 6 1.80 -8.42 -9.15
CA LEU A 6 2.27 -9.57 -9.91
C LEU A 6 3.49 -9.23 -10.79
N ALA A 7 3.45 -8.12 -11.53
CA ALA A 7 4.55 -7.69 -12.40
C ALA A 7 5.85 -7.44 -11.60
N VAL A 8 5.76 -6.79 -10.44
CA VAL A 8 6.93 -6.58 -9.57
C VAL A 8 7.44 -7.89 -8.97
N LEU A 9 6.53 -8.80 -8.56
CA LEU A 9 6.91 -10.11 -8.03
C LEU A 9 7.68 -10.93 -9.05
N ILE A 10 7.22 -11.02 -10.29
CA ILE A 10 7.92 -11.73 -11.37
C ILE A 10 9.35 -11.20 -11.56
N GLN A 11 9.53 -9.87 -11.45
CA GLN A 11 10.83 -9.23 -11.63
C GLN A 11 11.79 -9.41 -10.44
N SER A 12 11.26 -9.58 -9.23
CA SER A 12 12.08 -9.42 -8.01
C SER A 12 11.69 -10.36 -6.87
N TYR A 13 11.07 -11.52 -7.15
CA TYR A 13 10.62 -12.49 -6.13
C TYR A 13 11.74 -12.95 -5.19
N LYS A 14 12.98 -13.01 -5.66
CA LYS A 14 14.16 -13.41 -4.87
C LYS A 14 14.47 -12.47 -3.70
N TYR A 15 13.97 -11.24 -3.75
CA TYR A 15 14.18 -10.23 -2.70
C TYR A 15 13.00 -10.13 -1.72
N VAL A 16 12.00 -11.00 -1.85
CA VAL A 16 10.85 -11.01 -0.94
C VAL A 16 11.28 -11.56 0.41
N SER A 17 11.12 -10.75 1.45
CA SER A 17 11.32 -11.18 2.84
C SER A 17 10.03 -11.83 3.35
N LEU A 18 9.99 -13.16 3.34
CA LEU A 18 8.80 -13.90 3.79
C LEU A 18 8.46 -13.60 5.25
N ASN A 19 9.46 -13.39 6.09
CA ASN A 19 9.26 -13.08 7.50
C ASN A 19 8.52 -11.75 7.71
N HIS A 20 8.95 -10.70 7.00
CA HIS A 20 8.27 -9.39 7.03
C HIS A 20 6.90 -9.46 6.35
N LEU A 21 6.79 -10.16 5.23
CA LEU A 21 5.53 -10.35 4.51
C LEU A 21 4.46 -11.00 5.38
N ILE A 22 4.79 -12.12 6.05
CA ILE A 22 3.86 -12.82 6.94
C ILE A 22 3.43 -11.92 8.10
N LYS A 23 4.37 -11.21 8.74
CA LYS A 23 4.03 -10.27 9.82
C LYS A 23 3.08 -9.18 9.35
N ILE A 24 3.35 -8.55 8.21
CA ILE A 24 2.46 -7.53 7.63
C ILE A 24 1.08 -8.11 7.38
N LEU A 25 0.99 -9.29 6.78
CA LEU A 25 -0.29 -9.94 6.47
C LEU A 25 -1.09 -10.29 7.72
N ILE A 26 -0.46 -10.81 8.78
CA ILE A 26 -1.13 -11.11 10.05
C ILE A 26 -1.83 -9.88 10.63
N TYR A 27 -1.18 -8.72 10.59
CA TYR A 27 -1.77 -7.48 11.11
C TYR A 27 -2.78 -6.84 10.15
N THR A 28 -2.63 -7.02 8.85
CA THR A 28 -3.46 -6.31 7.86
C THR A 28 -4.68 -7.11 7.40
N ILE A 29 -4.62 -8.45 7.32
CA ILE A 29 -5.74 -9.28 6.83
C ILE A 29 -7.03 -9.06 7.62
N PRO A 30 -7.05 -9.13 8.96
CA PRO A 30 -8.29 -8.90 9.71
C PRO A 30 -8.90 -7.53 9.42
N GLY A 31 -8.07 -6.48 9.42
CA GLY A 31 -8.51 -5.13 9.09
C GLY A 31 -9.06 -5.02 7.67
N ALA A 32 -8.40 -5.63 6.69
CA ALA A 32 -8.81 -5.60 5.30
C ALA A 32 -10.15 -6.33 5.06
N LEU A 33 -10.38 -7.46 5.71
CA LEU A 33 -11.65 -8.17 5.63
C LEU A 33 -12.79 -7.38 6.27
N ILE A 34 -12.55 -6.83 7.48
CA ILE A 34 -13.52 -5.95 8.15
C ILE A 34 -13.81 -4.72 7.28
N GLY A 35 -12.77 -4.04 6.76
CA GLY A 35 -12.93 -2.89 5.88
C GLY A 35 -13.72 -3.22 4.62
N THR A 36 -13.48 -4.37 4.00
CA THR A 36 -14.21 -4.80 2.80
C THR A 36 -15.68 -5.12 3.11
N TYR A 37 -15.97 -5.73 4.25
CA TYR A 37 -17.34 -6.01 4.68
C TYR A 37 -18.14 -4.72 4.90
N PHE A 38 -17.52 -3.76 5.55
CA PHE A 38 -18.16 -2.48 5.87
C PHE A 38 -18.00 -1.39 4.82
N ILE A 39 -17.55 -1.72 3.60
CA ILE A 39 -17.27 -0.73 2.55
C ILE A 39 -18.45 0.23 2.32
N SER A 40 -19.69 -0.28 2.32
CA SER A 40 -20.90 0.52 2.10
C SER A 40 -21.22 1.48 3.26
N TYR A 41 -20.72 1.22 4.46
CA TYR A 41 -20.96 2.01 5.65
C TYR A 41 -19.86 3.03 5.93
N PHE A 42 -18.60 2.65 5.67
CA PHE A 42 -17.42 3.47 5.99
C PHE A 42 -16.82 4.22 4.81
N ALA A 43 -17.22 3.91 3.57
CA ALA A 43 -16.73 4.62 2.39
C ALA A 43 -17.35 6.03 2.33
N SER A 44 -16.84 6.96 3.15
CA SER A 44 -17.29 8.35 3.19
C SER A 44 -16.15 9.32 2.88
N ASP A 45 -16.51 10.47 2.29
CA ASP A 45 -15.54 11.53 1.98
C ASP A 45 -14.88 12.10 3.24
N ILE A 46 -15.58 12.13 4.36
CA ILE A 46 -15.04 12.61 5.63
C ILE A 46 -13.94 11.68 6.12
N LEU A 47 -14.17 10.37 6.09
CA LEU A 47 -13.23 9.38 6.57
C LEU A 47 -11.95 9.36 5.73
N ILE A 48 -12.06 9.43 4.41
CA ILE A 48 -10.87 9.47 3.54
C ILE A 48 -10.06 10.76 3.75
N LYS A 49 -10.71 11.89 4.02
CA LYS A 49 -10.03 13.15 4.35
C LYS A 49 -9.31 13.10 5.71
N ILE A 50 -9.89 12.44 6.71
CA ILE A 50 -9.20 12.19 7.99
C ILE A 50 -7.91 11.39 7.75
N PHE A 51 -7.98 10.33 6.95
CA PHE A 51 -6.79 9.55 6.60
C PHE A 51 -5.76 10.35 5.82
N ALA A 52 -6.21 11.21 4.91
CA ALA A 52 -5.33 12.13 4.17
C ALA A 52 -4.55 13.06 5.12
N ILE A 53 -5.23 13.64 6.11
CA ILE A 53 -4.59 14.49 7.13
C ILE A 53 -3.52 13.72 7.91
N ILE A 54 -3.80 12.47 8.31
CA ILE A 54 -2.83 11.61 9.00
C ILE A 54 -1.59 11.37 8.11
N LEU A 55 -1.78 11.12 6.80
CA LEU A 55 -0.67 10.93 5.86
C LEU A 55 0.20 12.20 5.74
N ILE A 56 -0.41 13.38 5.68
CA ILE A 56 0.29 14.66 5.59
C ILE A 56 1.08 14.91 6.87
N ILE A 57 0.45 14.79 8.05
CA ILE A 57 1.12 14.98 9.33
C ILE A 57 2.32 14.04 9.46
N TYR A 58 2.13 12.77 9.16
CA TYR A 58 3.22 11.79 9.20
C TYR A 58 4.34 12.14 8.21
N GLY A 59 4.00 12.48 6.97
CA GLY A 59 4.96 12.82 5.95
C GLY A 59 5.78 14.06 6.32
N CYS A 60 5.12 15.14 6.72
CA CYS A 60 5.78 16.35 7.20
C CYS A 60 6.68 16.05 8.42
N PHE A 61 6.17 15.30 9.40
CA PHE A 61 6.94 14.94 10.58
C PHE A 61 8.23 14.17 10.21
N ASN A 62 8.16 13.19 9.31
CA ASN A 62 9.36 12.44 8.88
C ASN A 62 10.32 13.25 8.00
N LEU A 63 9.85 14.28 7.29
CA LEU A 63 10.72 15.18 6.52
C LEU A 63 11.54 16.09 7.44
N PHE A 64 10.91 16.61 8.50
CA PHE A 64 11.58 17.51 9.47
C PHE A 64 12.37 16.75 10.54
N PHE A 65 11.96 15.55 10.90
CA PHE A 65 12.54 14.75 11.98
C PHE A 65 12.84 13.32 11.52
N PRO A 66 13.77 13.11 10.58
CA PRO A 66 14.01 11.79 9.95
C PRO A 66 14.53 10.74 10.93
N ASP A 67 15.21 11.15 12.01
CA ASP A 67 15.85 10.24 12.97
C ASP A 67 14.93 9.77 14.10
N ILE A 68 13.74 10.36 14.22
CA ILE A 68 12.78 9.94 15.24
C ILE A 68 12.14 8.61 14.84
N ARG A 69 12.28 7.63 15.71
CA ARG A 69 11.67 6.31 15.57
C ARG A 69 10.38 6.26 16.37
N PHE A 70 9.30 5.89 15.70
CA PHE A 70 8.03 5.63 16.38
C PHE A 70 8.13 4.40 17.29
N PRO A 71 7.48 4.42 18.48
CA PRO A 71 7.38 3.25 19.34
C PRO A 71 6.65 2.11 18.62
N GLN A 72 6.99 0.87 18.99
CA GLN A 72 6.49 -0.33 18.32
C GLN A 72 4.95 -0.42 18.28
N PHE A 73 4.31 -0.01 19.34
CA PHE A 73 2.84 0.01 19.43
C PHE A 73 2.22 0.91 18.34
N LEU A 74 2.81 2.11 18.09
CA LEU A 74 2.31 3.05 17.08
C LEU A 74 2.55 2.51 15.66
N LYS A 75 3.69 1.85 15.43
CA LYS A 75 3.99 1.15 14.18
C LYS A 75 2.95 0.07 13.88
N ASN A 76 2.64 -0.79 14.86
CA ASN A 76 1.63 -1.84 14.72
C ASN A 76 0.23 -1.25 14.47
N PHE A 77 -0.11 -0.16 15.16
CA PHE A 77 -1.37 0.55 14.93
C PHE A 77 -1.51 1.03 13.48
N PHE A 78 -0.47 1.64 12.91
CA PHE A 78 -0.49 2.07 11.51
C PHE A 78 -0.64 0.89 10.54
N VAL A 79 -0.04 -0.26 10.83
CA VAL A 79 -0.17 -1.45 9.98
C VAL A 79 -1.61 -2.00 10.00
N ILE A 80 -2.22 -2.10 11.18
CA ILE A 80 -3.62 -2.53 11.34
C ILE A 80 -4.56 -1.56 10.63
N LEU A 81 -4.37 -0.26 10.87
CA LEU A 81 -5.12 0.80 10.20
C LEU A 81 -4.95 0.73 8.68
N GLY A 82 -3.72 0.46 8.21
CA GLY A 82 -3.43 0.25 6.80
C GLY A 82 -4.22 -0.89 6.20
N GLY A 83 -4.36 -2.01 6.94
CA GLY A 83 -5.23 -3.11 6.53
C GLY A 83 -6.69 -2.67 6.37
N PHE A 84 -7.25 -1.98 7.35
CA PHE A 84 -8.63 -1.49 7.33
C PHE A 84 -8.89 -0.51 6.16
N ILE A 85 -8.00 0.46 5.97
CA ILE A 85 -8.06 1.42 4.85
C ILE A 85 -7.89 0.70 3.50
N GLN A 86 -7.05 -0.33 3.44
CA GLN A 86 -6.89 -1.17 2.24
C GLN A 86 -8.19 -1.89 1.90
N GLY A 87 -8.93 -2.35 2.90
CA GLY A 87 -10.24 -2.97 2.72
C GLY A 87 -11.27 -2.03 2.11
N ILE A 88 -11.36 -0.79 2.61
CA ILE A 88 -12.36 0.19 2.17
C ILE A 88 -11.93 0.87 0.86
N TYR A 89 -10.74 1.50 0.85
CA TYR A 89 -10.33 2.43 -0.21
C TYR A 89 -9.24 1.89 -1.14
N THR A 90 -8.65 0.74 -0.85
CA THR A 90 -7.52 0.17 -1.63
C THR A 90 -6.23 1.03 -1.60
N ILE A 91 -6.09 1.93 -0.62
CA ILE A 91 -4.97 2.86 -0.45
C ILE A 91 -4.22 2.68 0.87
N GLY A 92 -4.32 1.51 1.51
CA GLY A 92 -3.69 1.23 2.80
C GLY A 92 -2.16 1.17 2.79
N GLY A 93 -1.54 1.08 1.61
CA GLY A 93 -0.09 0.93 1.46
C GLY A 93 0.76 1.96 2.19
N PRO A 94 0.49 3.27 2.10
CA PRO A 94 1.20 4.29 2.86
C PRO A 94 1.23 4.03 4.37
N PHE A 95 0.11 3.61 4.95
CA PHE A 95 0.02 3.30 6.38
C PHE A 95 0.85 2.06 6.78
N VAL A 96 0.88 1.04 5.93
CA VAL A 96 1.76 -0.11 6.14
C VAL A 96 3.23 0.31 6.09
N LEU A 97 3.60 1.20 5.15
CA LEU A 97 4.96 1.75 5.07
C LEU A 97 5.32 2.59 6.29
N MET A 98 4.39 3.34 6.88
CA MET A 98 4.60 4.05 8.16
C MET A 98 5.09 3.11 9.26
N GLY A 99 4.54 1.90 9.33
CA GLY A 99 4.91 0.91 10.34
C GLY A 99 6.15 0.10 9.98
N TYR A 100 6.40 -0.16 8.71
CA TYR A 100 7.37 -1.19 8.31
C TYR A 100 8.57 -0.71 7.48
N LYS A 101 8.59 0.53 6.96
CA LYS A 101 9.68 1.01 6.07
C LYS A 101 11.09 0.82 6.62
N ASP A 102 11.25 0.94 7.94
CA ASP A 102 12.56 0.91 8.62
C ASP A 102 13.08 -0.51 8.90
N TYR A 103 12.26 -1.54 8.69
CA TYR A 103 12.65 -2.93 8.93
C TYR A 103 13.33 -3.58 7.72
N PHE A 104 13.26 -2.96 6.56
CA PHE A 104 13.83 -3.49 5.34
C PHE A 104 15.30 -3.09 5.19
N SER A 105 16.16 -4.08 4.88
CA SER A 105 17.60 -3.88 4.73
C SER A 105 17.97 -3.20 3.41
N SER A 106 17.10 -3.30 2.40
CA SER A 106 17.34 -2.70 1.08
C SER A 106 16.05 -2.23 0.42
N LYS A 107 16.18 -1.30 -0.53
CA LYS A 107 15.06 -0.84 -1.36
C LYS A 107 14.44 -1.95 -2.20
N GLN A 108 15.23 -2.95 -2.62
CA GLN A 108 14.75 -4.11 -3.36
C GLN A 108 13.87 -4.99 -2.47
N GLU A 109 14.32 -5.27 -1.25
CA GLU A 109 13.57 -6.05 -0.27
C GLU A 109 12.23 -5.38 0.05
N LEU A 110 12.25 -4.06 0.33
CA LEU A 110 11.05 -3.27 0.59
C LEU A 110 10.07 -3.36 -0.60
N ARG A 111 10.54 -3.02 -1.82
CA ARG A 111 9.71 -3.02 -3.02
C ARG A 111 9.08 -4.38 -3.29
N SER A 112 9.89 -5.44 -3.21
CA SER A 112 9.45 -6.81 -3.53
C SER A 112 8.48 -7.36 -2.48
N THR A 113 8.77 -7.12 -1.20
CA THR A 113 7.91 -7.56 -0.10
C THR A 113 6.57 -6.81 -0.11
N MET A 114 6.58 -5.51 -0.36
CA MET A 114 5.35 -4.73 -0.51
C MET A 114 4.55 -5.15 -1.74
N ALA A 115 5.20 -5.52 -2.84
CA ALA A 115 4.50 -6.07 -4.00
C ALA A 115 3.82 -7.41 -3.68
N GLY A 116 4.49 -8.29 -2.94
CA GLY A 116 3.91 -9.54 -2.43
C GLY A 116 2.71 -9.28 -1.52
N TYR A 117 2.86 -8.35 -0.59
CA TYR A 117 1.77 -7.89 0.26
C TYR A 117 0.55 -7.42 -0.55
N PHE A 118 0.75 -6.51 -1.51
CA PHE A 118 -0.35 -5.99 -2.33
C PHE A 118 -1.00 -7.06 -3.20
N PHE A 119 -0.22 -7.99 -3.73
CA PHE A 119 -0.76 -9.08 -4.51
C PHE A 119 -1.67 -9.98 -3.65
N ILE A 120 -1.20 -10.43 -2.49
CA ILE A 120 -1.95 -11.32 -1.60
C ILE A 120 -3.18 -10.61 -1.03
N ILE A 121 -3.03 -9.40 -0.47
CA ILE A 121 -4.14 -8.70 0.19
C ILE A 121 -5.25 -8.32 -0.79
N ASN A 122 -4.89 -7.88 -2.01
CA ASN A 122 -5.88 -7.56 -3.03
C ASN A 122 -6.55 -8.82 -3.61
N SER A 123 -5.84 -9.94 -3.70
CA SER A 123 -6.44 -11.24 -4.09
C SER A 123 -7.46 -11.71 -3.06
N LEU A 124 -7.08 -11.69 -1.77
CA LEU A 124 -8.00 -12.05 -0.68
C LEU A 124 -9.21 -11.13 -0.64
N ARG A 125 -9.01 -9.82 -0.80
CA ARG A 125 -10.09 -8.85 -0.85
C ARG A 125 -11.02 -9.09 -2.03
N ALA A 126 -10.48 -9.39 -3.22
CA ALA A 126 -11.27 -9.71 -4.40
C ALA A 126 -12.13 -10.96 -4.21
N ILE A 127 -11.55 -12.03 -3.67
CA ILE A 127 -12.25 -13.26 -3.34
C ILE A 127 -13.36 -12.99 -2.33
N PHE A 128 -13.05 -12.29 -1.23
CA PHE A 128 -14.01 -11.97 -0.20
C PHE A 128 -15.16 -11.09 -0.70
N PHE A 129 -14.87 -10.10 -1.55
CA PHE A 129 -15.89 -9.26 -2.20
C PHE A 129 -16.84 -10.09 -3.08
N MET A 130 -16.33 -11.10 -3.81
CA MET A 130 -17.18 -12.01 -4.59
C MET A 130 -18.10 -12.86 -3.69
N PHE A 131 -17.60 -13.32 -2.52
CA PHE A 131 -18.44 -14.03 -1.55
C PHE A 131 -19.58 -13.17 -0.99
N LEU A 132 -19.37 -11.85 -0.92
CA LEU A 132 -20.41 -10.88 -0.52
C LEU A 132 -21.41 -10.55 -1.66
N GLY A 133 -21.34 -11.24 -2.80
CA GLY A 133 -22.23 -11.02 -3.94
C GLY A 133 -21.77 -9.91 -4.91
N GLY A 134 -20.55 -9.40 -4.75
CA GLY A 134 -19.98 -8.38 -5.64
C GLY A 134 -19.61 -8.95 -7.01
N SER A 135 -19.95 -8.23 -8.10
CA SER A 135 -19.58 -8.61 -9.46
C SER A 135 -18.19 -8.08 -9.82
N TYR A 136 -17.17 -8.95 -9.71
CA TYR A 136 -15.79 -8.59 -10.08
C TYR A 136 -15.53 -8.67 -11.59
N LEU A 137 -16.32 -9.48 -12.32
CA LEU A 137 -16.15 -9.70 -13.74
C LEU A 137 -16.41 -8.45 -14.59
N GLU A 138 -17.41 -7.65 -14.22
CA GLU A 138 -17.70 -6.38 -14.89
C GLU A 138 -16.56 -5.37 -14.70
N ILE A 139 -16.04 -5.29 -13.48
CA ILE A 139 -14.88 -4.45 -13.16
C ILE A 139 -13.66 -4.86 -13.99
N VAL A 140 -13.39 -6.16 -14.11
CA VAL A 140 -12.25 -6.67 -14.91
C VAL A 140 -12.40 -6.31 -16.39
N LYS A 141 -13.60 -6.45 -16.97
CA LYS A 141 -13.85 -6.10 -18.39
C LYS A 141 -13.58 -4.62 -18.68
N ILE A 142 -13.99 -3.73 -17.78
CA ILE A 142 -13.80 -2.26 -17.94
C ILE A 142 -12.32 -1.86 -17.79
N TYR A 143 -11.61 -2.47 -16.83
CA TYR A 143 -10.25 -2.06 -16.48
C TYR A 143 -9.12 -2.89 -17.11
N TYR A 144 -9.47 -3.89 -17.93
CA TYR A 144 -8.50 -4.73 -18.63
C TYR A 144 -7.46 -3.93 -19.46
N PRO A 145 -7.83 -2.90 -20.27
CA PRO A 145 -6.84 -2.14 -21.03
C PRO A 145 -5.86 -1.38 -20.12
N ILE A 146 -6.35 -0.90 -18.96
CA ILE A 146 -5.52 -0.18 -17.98
C ILE A 146 -4.48 -1.12 -17.34
N ALA A 147 -4.81 -2.40 -17.20
CA ALA A 147 -3.87 -3.38 -16.64
C ALA A 147 -2.59 -3.52 -17.48
N LEU A 148 -2.69 -3.44 -18.80
CA LEU A 148 -1.54 -3.46 -19.72
C LEU A 148 -0.65 -2.22 -19.53
N LEU A 149 -1.26 -1.04 -19.46
CA LEU A 149 -0.53 0.21 -19.19
C LEU A 149 0.19 0.18 -17.84
N VAL A 150 -0.45 -0.39 -16.81
CA VAL A 150 0.17 -0.58 -15.49
C VAL A 150 1.37 -1.52 -15.57
N MET A 151 1.28 -2.62 -16.32
CA MET A 151 2.42 -3.54 -16.49
C MET A 151 3.60 -2.85 -17.18
N LEU A 152 3.36 -2.07 -18.23
CA LEU A 152 4.39 -1.28 -18.91
C LEU A 152 5.02 -0.24 -17.96
N SER A 153 4.21 0.45 -17.17
CA SER A 153 4.69 1.43 -16.19
C SER A 153 5.56 0.78 -15.11
N VAL A 154 5.21 -0.42 -14.66
CA VAL A 154 6.03 -1.19 -13.70
C VAL A 154 7.36 -1.59 -14.31
N TRP A 155 7.37 -2.00 -15.59
CA TRP A 155 8.59 -2.36 -16.30
C TRP A 155 9.53 -1.16 -16.45
N LEU A 156 9.03 -0.01 -16.89
CA LEU A 156 9.80 1.24 -16.97
C LEU A 156 10.30 1.67 -15.59
N GLY A 157 9.45 1.62 -14.56
CA GLY A 157 9.80 1.94 -13.19
C GLY A 157 10.93 1.09 -12.62
N TYR A 158 11.10 -0.14 -13.09
CA TYR A 158 12.19 -1.01 -12.66
C TYR A 158 13.56 -0.47 -13.08
N PHE A 159 13.70 0.07 -14.29
CA PHE A 159 14.96 0.67 -14.75
C PHE A 159 15.30 1.93 -13.96
N ILE A 160 14.32 2.79 -13.73
CA ILE A 160 14.50 4.02 -12.95
C ILE A 160 14.87 3.68 -11.50
N HIS A 161 14.17 2.71 -10.89
CA HIS A 161 14.42 2.30 -9.51
C HIS A 161 15.87 1.85 -9.27
N LYS A 162 16.49 1.17 -10.22
CA LYS A 162 17.89 0.72 -10.10
C LYS A 162 18.88 1.88 -9.98
N GLN A 163 18.59 3.02 -10.59
CA GLN A 163 19.47 4.19 -10.64
C GLN A 163 19.36 5.07 -9.38
N ILE A 164 18.27 4.93 -8.61
CA ILE A 164 18.02 5.78 -7.44
C ILE A 164 18.83 5.26 -6.23
N PRO A 165 19.65 6.09 -5.55
CA PRO A 165 20.31 5.72 -4.30
C PRO A 165 19.29 5.39 -3.19
N GLU A 166 19.66 4.52 -2.22
CA GLU A 166 18.73 4.08 -1.15
C GLU A 166 18.22 5.23 -0.28
N ILE A 167 19.10 6.18 0.05
CA ILE A 167 18.75 7.35 0.86
C ILE A 167 17.69 8.19 0.15
N LEU A 168 17.91 8.45 -1.16
CA LEU A 168 16.97 9.21 -1.97
C LEU A 168 15.65 8.45 -2.13
N PHE A 169 15.70 7.14 -2.29
CA PHE A 169 14.50 6.30 -2.41
C PHE A 169 13.62 6.38 -1.16
N LYS A 170 14.21 6.32 0.06
CA LYS A 170 13.47 6.49 1.32
C LYS A 170 12.83 7.89 1.43
N LYS A 171 13.54 8.95 1.03
CA LYS A 171 12.98 10.31 0.97
C LYS A 171 11.83 10.42 -0.02
N LEU A 172 11.97 9.85 -1.21
CA LEU A 172 10.92 9.85 -2.23
C LEU A 172 9.64 9.14 -1.77
N ILE A 173 9.76 8.05 -0.99
CA ILE A 173 8.60 7.39 -0.38
C ILE A 173 7.85 8.35 0.55
N ILE A 174 8.57 9.08 1.42
CA ILE A 174 7.95 10.02 2.36
C ILE A 174 7.27 11.16 1.60
N ILE A 175 7.93 11.72 0.60
CA ILE A 175 7.36 12.77 -0.27
C ILE A 175 6.11 12.25 -0.97
N ALA A 176 6.16 11.04 -1.53
CA ALA A 176 5.01 10.44 -2.21
C ALA A 176 3.83 10.22 -1.25
N ILE A 177 4.08 9.75 -0.02
CA ILE A 177 3.04 9.60 1.02
C ILE A 177 2.39 10.96 1.32
N THR A 178 3.20 12.02 1.50
CA THR A 178 2.70 13.37 1.76
C THR A 178 1.86 13.90 0.60
N LEU A 179 2.37 13.75 -0.64
CA LEU A 179 1.66 14.18 -1.84
C LEU A 179 0.33 13.43 -2.04
N ILE A 180 0.30 12.12 -1.79
CA ILE A 180 -0.95 11.33 -1.81
C ILE A 180 -1.96 11.90 -0.82
N GLY A 181 -1.52 12.20 0.41
CA GLY A 181 -2.39 12.86 1.41
C GLY A 181 -2.94 14.19 0.90
N VAL A 182 -2.10 15.06 0.34
CA VAL A 182 -2.52 16.35 -0.22
C VAL A 182 -3.51 16.14 -1.38
N LEU A 183 -3.19 15.26 -2.33
CA LEU A 183 -4.07 14.97 -3.46
C LEU A 183 -5.47 14.51 -3.01
N ILE A 184 -5.54 13.61 -2.03
CA ILE A 184 -6.82 13.12 -1.49
C ILE A 184 -7.66 14.25 -0.88
N LEU A 185 -7.05 15.24 -0.24
CA LEU A 185 -7.79 16.38 0.32
C LEU A 185 -8.46 17.27 -0.75
N PHE A 186 -7.82 17.39 -1.92
CA PHE A 186 -8.30 18.21 -3.02
C PHE A 186 -9.14 17.45 -4.04
N THR A 187 -9.16 16.12 -3.99
CA THR A 187 -10.01 15.30 -4.87
C THR A 187 -11.42 15.27 -4.27
N LYS A 188 -12.40 15.66 -5.09
CA LYS A 188 -13.84 15.59 -4.74
C LYS A 188 -14.35 14.17 -4.87
#